data_5abdf0d8a36e698607e60f305a23326a
#
_entry.id   5abdf0d8a36e698607e60f305a23326a
#
_cell.length_a   1.000
_cell.length_b   1.000
_cell.length_c   1.000
_cell.angle_alpha   90.00
_cell.angle_beta   90.00
_cell.angle_gamma   90.00
#
_symmetry.space_group_name_H-M   'P 1'
#
loop_
_entity.id
_entity.type
_entity.pdbx_description
1 polymer ?
#
loop_
_entity_poly.entity_id
_entity_poly.type
_entity_poly.pdbx_seq_one_letter_code
_entity_poly.pdbx_strand_id
1 'polypeptide(L)'
;AVLGGGCRRYPAFAALPTDSAPVVSPPHVDPGEARFCESVEKAHTDQSLSARIAKEAGLSPQPFRMDSQCKYAVVATGEASVYLRVPKKEGYFEKIWDHAAGALVVESAGGRVTDLDGEPLDFSKGGRLVDNRGVVASSGGVH
;
A
#
# COMPACT_ATOMS: atom_id res chain seq x y z
N ALA A 1 -12.99 6.30 1.78
CA ALA A 1 -13.06 5.39 0.62
C ALA A 1 -14.31 4.54 0.71
N VAL A 2 -14.91 4.27 -0.41
CA VAL A 2 -16.10 3.41 -0.54
C VAL A 2 -15.90 2.53 -1.77
N LEU A 3 -16.10 1.23 -1.63
CA LEU A 3 -15.97 0.29 -2.75
C LEU A 3 -16.93 0.68 -3.88
N GLY A 4 -16.40 0.91 -5.08
CA GLY A 4 -17.16 1.44 -6.23
C GLY A 4 -17.57 2.91 -6.14
N GLY A 5 -17.33 3.59 -5.01
CA GLY A 5 -17.67 5.01 -4.78
C GLY A 5 -16.46 5.95 -4.80
N GLY A 6 -15.27 5.41 -5.03
CA GLY A 6 -14.03 6.17 -5.08
C GLY A 6 -13.46 6.55 -3.71
N CYS A 7 -12.36 7.28 -3.74
CA CYS A 7 -11.64 7.76 -2.57
C CYS A 7 -11.66 9.30 -2.52
N ARG A 8 -11.81 9.87 -1.33
CA ARG A 8 -11.78 11.32 -1.12
C ARG A 8 -10.93 11.68 0.08
N ARG A 9 -10.19 12.77 -0.03
CA ARG A 9 -9.43 13.38 1.06
C ARG A 9 -10.16 14.60 1.60
N TYR A 10 -10.20 14.71 2.91
CA TYR A 10 -10.76 15.84 3.63
C TYR A 10 -9.64 16.57 4.39
N PRO A 11 -9.72 17.92 4.53
CA PRO A 11 -8.87 18.65 5.45
C PRO A 11 -9.05 18.09 6.87
N ALA A 12 -7.95 18.00 7.63
CA ALA A 12 -8.06 17.65 9.04
C ALA A 12 -8.91 18.72 9.76
N PHE A 13 -9.84 18.26 10.60
CA PHE A 13 -10.75 19.14 11.36
C PHE A 13 -11.79 19.90 10.52
N ALA A 14 -12.04 19.53 9.28
CA ALA A 14 -13.13 20.09 8.50
C ALA A 14 -14.48 19.79 9.18
N ALA A 15 -15.29 20.82 9.40
CA ALA A 15 -16.57 20.69 10.08
C ALA A 15 -17.63 19.96 9.23
N LEU A 16 -17.49 19.97 7.89
CA LEU A 16 -18.41 19.31 6.95
C LEU A 16 -17.65 18.72 5.75
N PRO A 17 -18.21 17.67 5.12
CA PRO A 17 -17.59 16.98 3.98
C PRO A 17 -17.61 17.76 2.67
N THR A 18 -17.96 19.04 2.66
CA THR A 18 -18.06 19.87 1.44
C THR A 18 -16.70 20.15 0.79
N ASP A 19 -15.62 20.18 1.57
CA ASP A 19 -14.28 20.55 1.09
C ASP A 19 -13.41 19.34 0.76
N SER A 20 -14.02 18.25 0.33
CA SER A 20 -13.29 17.03 -0.01
C SER A 20 -12.76 17.08 -1.44
N ALA A 21 -11.53 16.62 -1.62
CA ALA A 21 -10.94 16.40 -2.95
C ALA A 21 -10.93 14.91 -3.31
N PRO A 22 -11.20 14.56 -4.57
CA PRO A 22 -11.03 13.18 -5.01
C PRO A 22 -9.56 12.77 -4.89
N VAL A 23 -9.32 11.51 -4.53
CA VAL A 23 -8.00 10.89 -4.57
C VAL A 23 -8.05 9.87 -5.70
N VAL A 24 -7.17 10.06 -6.66
CA VAL A 24 -6.99 9.14 -7.79
C VAL A 24 -5.53 8.74 -7.82
N SER A 25 -5.28 7.45 -7.77
CA SER A 25 -3.93 6.90 -7.87
C SER A 25 -3.38 7.18 -9.27
N PRO A 26 -2.11 7.59 -9.40
CA PRO A 26 -1.51 7.81 -10.72
C PRO A 26 -1.61 6.54 -11.57
N PRO A 27 -2.20 6.59 -12.77
CA PRO A 27 -2.36 5.40 -13.62
C PRO A 27 -1.04 4.95 -14.26
N HIS A 28 -0.06 5.84 -14.28
CA HIS A 28 1.28 5.59 -14.79
C HIS A 28 2.31 6.33 -13.94
N VAL A 29 3.38 5.63 -13.60
CA VAL A 29 4.55 6.17 -12.91
C VAL A 29 5.77 5.68 -13.65
N ASP A 30 6.69 6.57 -14.00
CA ASP A 30 7.99 6.18 -14.54
C ASP A 30 8.72 5.32 -13.50
N PRO A 31 9.21 4.12 -13.86
CA PRO A 31 9.91 3.25 -12.90
C PRO A 31 11.05 3.96 -12.16
N GLY A 32 11.79 4.83 -12.82
CA GLY A 32 12.88 5.60 -12.21
C GLY A 32 12.42 6.63 -11.16
N GLU A 33 11.16 7.04 -11.21
CA GLU A 33 10.52 7.94 -10.24
C GLU A 33 9.69 7.19 -9.21
N ALA A 34 9.35 5.93 -9.49
CA ALA A 34 8.55 5.10 -8.61
C ALA A 34 9.33 4.81 -7.31
N ARG A 35 8.67 5.03 -6.17
CA ARG A 35 9.29 4.93 -4.83
C ARG A 35 8.61 3.88 -4.00
N PHE A 36 9.41 3.07 -3.28
CA PHE A 36 8.89 2.23 -2.21
C PHE A 36 8.44 3.05 -1.01
N CYS A 37 7.31 2.64 -0.41
CA CYS A 37 6.94 3.02 0.94
C CYS A 37 7.32 1.89 1.90
N GLU A 38 8.10 2.20 2.92
CA GLU A 38 8.53 1.23 3.94
C GLU A 38 8.38 1.81 5.35
N SER A 39 8.40 0.93 6.36
CA SER A 39 8.34 1.35 7.75
C SER A 39 9.62 2.08 8.17
N VAL A 40 9.48 3.07 9.04
CA VAL A 40 10.61 3.71 9.73
C VAL A 40 11.34 2.68 10.59
N GLU A 41 10.58 1.86 11.32
CA GLU A 41 11.15 0.80 12.15
C GLU A 41 11.65 -0.40 11.33
N LYS A 42 12.95 -0.67 11.44
CA LYS A 42 13.60 -1.85 10.81
C LYS A 42 13.02 -3.18 11.28
N ALA A 43 12.39 -3.21 12.45
CA ALA A 43 11.75 -4.42 12.97
C ALA A 43 10.56 -4.88 12.10
N HIS A 44 9.89 -3.95 11.42
CA HIS A 44 8.68 -4.22 10.65
C HIS A 44 8.93 -4.45 9.14
N THR A 45 10.11 -4.11 8.64
CA THR A 45 10.46 -4.22 7.21
C THR A 45 11.90 -4.69 7.07
N ASP A 46 12.15 -5.63 6.17
CA ASP A 46 13.51 -5.93 5.71
C ASP A 46 13.91 -4.89 4.66
N GLN A 47 14.51 -3.80 5.14
CA GLN A 47 14.94 -2.69 4.28
C GLN A 47 16.02 -3.11 3.27
N SER A 48 16.81 -4.16 3.56
CA SER A 48 17.82 -4.67 2.64
C SER A 48 17.17 -5.41 1.47
N LEU A 49 16.13 -6.19 1.74
CA LEU A 49 15.34 -6.86 0.72
C LEU A 49 14.56 -5.85 -0.14
N SER A 50 13.92 -4.85 0.49
CA SER A 50 13.23 -3.77 -0.23
C SER A 50 14.18 -3.03 -1.18
N ALA A 51 15.40 -2.70 -0.73
CA ALA A 51 16.40 -2.02 -1.55
C ALA A 51 16.87 -2.90 -2.75
N ARG A 52 17.01 -4.21 -2.55
CA ARG A 52 17.35 -5.14 -3.64
C ARG A 52 16.23 -5.23 -4.66
N ILE A 53 14.98 -5.38 -4.22
CA ILE A 53 13.81 -5.40 -5.10
C ILE A 53 13.70 -4.09 -5.88
N ALA A 54 13.85 -2.93 -5.21
CA ALA A 54 13.84 -1.64 -5.87
C ALA A 54 14.87 -1.55 -6.99
N LYS A 55 16.10 -2.00 -6.73
CA LYS A 55 17.19 -2.01 -7.71
C LYS A 55 16.88 -2.91 -8.90
N GLU A 56 16.42 -4.13 -8.65
CA GLU A 56 16.09 -5.10 -9.71
C GLU A 56 14.90 -4.66 -10.56
N ALA A 57 13.90 -3.99 -9.94
CA ALA A 57 12.75 -3.42 -10.62
C ALA A 57 13.02 -2.06 -11.29
N GLY A 58 14.22 -1.52 -11.18
CA GLY A 58 14.57 -0.21 -11.75
C GLY A 58 13.88 0.97 -11.06
N LEU A 59 13.44 0.80 -9.80
CA LEU A 59 12.75 1.83 -9.04
C LEU A 59 13.75 2.81 -8.38
N SER A 60 13.25 3.98 -7.98
CA SER A 60 14.05 4.98 -7.26
C SER A 60 14.68 4.37 -5.99
N PRO A 61 15.98 4.59 -5.74
CA PRO A 61 16.66 4.08 -4.56
C PRO A 61 16.27 4.79 -3.27
N GLN A 62 15.46 5.84 -3.34
CA GLN A 62 15.06 6.67 -2.20
C GLN A 62 13.66 6.26 -1.69
N PRO A 63 13.54 5.41 -0.64
CA PRO A 63 12.24 5.01 -0.14
C PRO A 63 11.54 6.18 0.56
N PHE A 64 10.21 6.16 0.48
CA PHE A 64 9.34 6.96 1.34
C PHE A 64 9.13 6.22 2.67
N ARG A 65 9.46 6.84 3.79
CA ARG A 65 9.36 6.20 5.10
C ARG A 65 8.19 6.74 5.91
N MET A 66 7.30 5.83 6.30
CA MET A 66 6.12 6.12 7.09
C MET A 66 5.67 4.88 7.85
N ASP A 67 5.13 5.06 9.05
CA ASP A 67 4.56 3.97 9.82
C ASP A 67 3.04 3.89 9.68
N SER A 68 2.44 2.85 10.24
CA SER A 68 1.01 2.55 10.24
C SER A 68 0.39 2.31 8.86
N GLN A 69 -0.95 2.24 8.82
CA GLN A 69 -1.72 2.14 7.58
C GLN A 69 -1.64 3.40 6.70
N CYS A 70 -1.05 4.50 7.19
CA CYS A 70 -0.78 5.68 6.36
C CYS A 70 0.07 5.37 5.12
N LYS A 71 0.84 4.27 5.13
CA LYS A 71 1.55 3.77 3.94
C LYS A 71 0.62 3.51 2.75
N TYR A 72 -0.57 3.00 2.99
CA TYR A 72 -1.57 2.85 1.94
C TYR A 72 -2.09 4.19 1.42
N ALA A 73 -2.26 5.17 2.33
CA ALA A 73 -2.72 6.49 1.93
C ALA A 73 -1.72 7.19 1.00
N VAL A 74 -0.41 7.12 1.30
CA VAL A 74 0.61 7.73 0.43
C VAL A 74 0.75 7.01 -0.90
N VAL A 75 0.46 5.71 -0.97
CA VAL A 75 0.37 4.98 -2.25
C VAL A 75 -0.86 5.43 -3.02
N ALA A 76 -2.02 5.56 -2.37
CA ALA A 76 -3.26 6.01 -3.00
C ALA A 76 -3.15 7.43 -3.55
N THR A 77 -2.38 8.32 -2.91
CA THR A 77 -2.16 9.71 -3.34
C THR A 77 -1.02 9.86 -4.35
N GLY A 78 -0.24 8.80 -4.59
CA GLY A 78 0.92 8.83 -5.49
C GLY A 78 2.19 9.45 -4.90
N GLU A 79 2.21 9.76 -3.60
CA GLU A 79 3.42 10.22 -2.90
C GLU A 79 4.47 9.11 -2.77
N ALA A 80 4.02 7.87 -2.75
CA ALA A 80 4.81 6.66 -2.97
C ALA A 80 4.10 5.77 -4.00
N SER A 81 4.84 4.89 -4.66
CA SER A 81 4.30 4.08 -5.76
C SER A 81 3.99 2.65 -5.34
N VAL A 82 4.74 2.11 -4.39
CA VAL A 82 4.61 0.72 -3.94
C VAL A 82 4.81 0.64 -2.42
N TYR A 83 3.92 -0.07 -1.76
CA TYR A 83 4.12 -0.56 -0.39
C TYR A 83 4.25 -2.08 -0.43
N LEU A 84 5.33 -2.59 0.15
CA LEU A 84 5.66 -4.01 0.19
C LEU A 84 5.76 -4.49 1.63
N ARG A 85 5.04 -5.55 1.95
CA ARG A 85 5.11 -6.25 3.23
C ARG A 85 5.50 -7.71 3.03
N VAL A 86 6.76 -8.03 3.30
CA VAL A 86 7.28 -9.40 3.23
C VAL A 86 7.31 -9.99 4.64
N PRO A 87 6.68 -11.15 4.87
CA PRO A 87 6.76 -11.83 6.16
C PRO A 87 8.21 -12.18 6.51
N LYS A 88 8.65 -11.81 7.71
CA LYS A 88 10.02 -12.11 8.17
C LYS A 88 10.21 -13.51 8.73
N LYS A 89 9.11 -14.17 9.05
CA LYS A 89 9.11 -15.51 9.66
C LYS A 89 8.17 -16.42 8.88
N GLU A 90 8.62 -17.63 8.63
CA GLU A 90 7.78 -18.70 8.13
C GLU A 90 6.59 -18.95 9.08
N GLY A 91 5.40 -19.16 8.53
CA GLY A 91 4.17 -19.34 9.29
C GLY A 91 3.58 -18.06 9.91
N TYR A 92 4.14 -16.89 9.60
CA TYR A 92 3.52 -15.63 10.00
C TYR A 92 2.43 -15.23 9.03
N PHE A 93 1.25 -14.94 9.57
CA PHE A 93 0.11 -14.41 8.82
C PHE A 93 -0.18 -12.96 9.21
N GLU A 94 -0.31 -12.11 8.23
CA GLU A 94 -0.70 -10.72 8.41
C GLU A 94 -2.10 -10.62 9.05
N LYS A 95 -2.34 -9.54 9.79
CA LYS A 95 -3.61 -9.30 10.47
C LYS A 95 -4.53 -8.44 9.61
N ILE A 96 -5.79 -8.82 9.51
CA ILE A 96 -6.75 -8.10 8.66
C ILE A 96 -6.87 -6.62 9.04
N TRP A 97 -6.80 -6.29 10.34
CA TRP A 97 -6.91 -4.90 10.81
C TRP A 97 -5.71 -4.02 10.46
N ASP A 98 -4.58 -4.63 10.07
CA ASP A 98 -3.40 -3.90 9.58
C ASP A 98 -3.50 -3.57 8.08
N HIS A 99 -4.45 -4.16 7.36
CA HIS A 99 -4.49 -4.11 5.90
C HIS A 99 -5.85 -3.74 5.30
N ALA A 100 -6.98 -4.19 5.87
CA ALA A 100 -8.28 -4.10 5.21
C ALA A 100 -8.70 -2.67 4.86
N ALA A 101 -8.56 -1.72 5.80
CA ALA A 101 -8.92 -0.33 5.54
C ALA A 101 -7.99 0.32 4.51
N GLY A 102 -6.68 0.02 4.60
CA GLY A 102 -5.69 0.52 3.66
C GLY A 102 -5.87 -0.03 2.25
N ALA A 103 -6.14 -1.33 2.12
CA ALA A 103 -6.44 -1.96 0.84
C ALA A 103 -7.64 -1.28 0.16
N LEU A 104 -8.74 -1.08 0.89
CA LEU A 104 -9.91 -0.38 0.38
C LEU A 104 -9.57 1.03 -0.12
N VAL A 105 -8.71 1.77 0.59
CA VAL A 105 -8.30 3.13 0.19
C VAL A 105 -7.56 3.11 -1.14
N VAL A 106 -6.57 2.21 -1.29
CA VAL A 106 -5.77 2.10 -2.52
C VAL A 106 -6.64 1.68 -3.71
N GLU A 107 -7.45 0.63 -3.55
CA GLU A 107 -8.31 0.12 -4.61
C GLU A 107 -9.39 1.13 -5.02
N SER A 108 -9.99 1.85 -4.06
CA SER A 108 -10.97 2.91 -4.34
C SER A 108 -10.35 4.13 -5.02
N ALA A 109 -9.04 4.32 -4.90
CA ALA A 109 -8.29 5.34 -5.63
C ALA A 109 -7.84 4.90 -7.03
N GLY A 110 -8.08 3.64 -7.40
CA GLY A 110 -7.67 3.06 -8.69
C GLY A 110 -6.31 2.37 -8.68
N GLY A 111 -5.71 2.19 -7.51
CA GLY A 111 -4.53 1.36 -7.33
C GLY A 111 -4.88 -0.13 -7.21
N ARG A 112 -3.89 -0.95 -6.92
CA ARG A 112 -4.04 -2.40 -6.80
C ARG A 112 -3.42 -2.92 -5.51
N VAL A 113 -4.06 -3.92 -4.89
CA VAL A 113 -3.55 -4.61 -3.71
C VAL A 113 -3.65 -6.11 -3.89
N THR A 114 -2.53 -6.80 -3.71
CA THR A 114 -2.44 -8.27 -3.78
C THR A 114 -1.53 -8.79 -2.67
N ASP A 115 -1.40 -10.09 -2.60
CA ASP A 115 -0.29 -10.71 -1.90
C ASP A 115 0.98 -10.80 -2.80
N LEU A 116 2.03 -11.46 -2.31
CA LEU A 116 3.30 -11.64 -3.05
C LEU A 116 3.19 -12.59 -4.24
N ASP A 117 2.12 -13.35 -4.32
CA ASP A 117 1.85 -14.29 -5.41
C ASP A 117 0.90 -13.69 -6.47
N GLY A 118 0.48 -12.42 -6.25
CA GLY A 118 -0.40 -11.68 -7.15
C GLY A 118 -1.89 -11.91 -6.91
N GLU A 119 -2.25 -12.69 -5.87
CA GLU A 119 -3.63 -13.02 -5.54
C GLU A 119 -4.29 -11.92 -4.69
N PRO A 120 -5.59 -11.65 -4.86
CA PRO A 120 -6.35 -10.73 -4.02
C PRO A 120 -6.26 -11.11 -2.53
N LEU A 121 -6.30 -10.12 -1.65
CA LEU A 121 -6.33 -10.39 -0.21
C LEU A 121 -7.70 -10.92 0.21
N ASP A 122 -7.72 -12.10 0.86
CA ASP A 122 -8.95 -12.71 1.39
C ASP A 122 -9.18 -12.31 2.85
N PHE A 123 -10.05 -11.34 3.07
CA PHE A 123 -10.46 -10.88 4.39
C PHE A 123 -11.58 -11.72 5.03
N SER A 124 -12.06 -12.79 4.38
CA SER A 124 -13.19 -13.60 4.85
C SER A 124 -12.81 -14.67 5.88
N LYS A 125 -11.52 -14.97 6.05
CA LYS A 125 -11.01 -16.07 6.88
C LYS A 125 -10.76 -15.71 8.35
N GLY A 126 -11.49 -14.74 8.89
CA GLY A 126 -11.33 -14.29 10.27
C GLY A 126 -10.25 -13.25 10.45
N GLY A 127 -9.53 -13.26 11.58
CA GLY A 127 -8.61 -12.19 11.95
C GLY A 127 -7.22 -12.21 11.28
N ARG A 128 -6.97 -13.16 10.35
CA ARG A 128 -5.67 -13.35 9.70
C ARG A 128 -5.84 -13.63 8.22
N LEU A 129 -4.89 -13.17 7.42
CA LEU A 129 -4.78 -13.46 5.98
C LEU A 129 -4.09 -14.84 5.81
N VAL A 130 -4.82 -15.92 6.11
CA VAL A 130 -4.24 -17.29 6.16
C VAL A 130 -3.91 -17.86 4.79
N ASP A 131 -4.59 -17.40 3.75
CA ASP A 131 -4.43 -17.85 2.38
C ASP A 131 -3.52 -16.92 1.55
N ASN A 132 -3.06 -15.81 2.18
CA ASN A 132 -2.21 -14.83 1.52
C ASN A 132 -0.80 -14.77 2.14
N ARG A 133 0.20 -14.58 1.30
CA ARG A 133 1.59 -14.44 1.70
C ARG A 133 2.06 -12.99 1.49
N GLY A 134 2.20 -12.23 2.58
CA GLY A 134 2.59 -10.83 2.52
C GLY A 134 1.57 -9.93 1.84
N VAL A 135 1.98 -8.71 1.52
CA VAL A 135 1.13 -7.72 0.84
C VAL A 135 1.95 -6.85 -0.10
N VAL A 136 1.39 -6.62 -1.28
CA VAL A 136 1.87 -5.63 -2.26
C VAL A 136 0.71 -4.66 -2.52
N ALA A 137 0.92 -3.38 -2.26
CA ALA A 137 -0.02 -2.33 -2.65
C ALA A 137 0.70 -1.34 -3.56
N SER A 138 0.09 -0.96 -4.66
CA SER A 138 0.71 -0.06 -5.63
C SER A 138 -0.28 0.92 -6.25
N SER A 139 0.28 1.95 -6.87
CA SER A 139 -0.47 2.92 -7.67
C SER A 139 -0.92 2.38 -9.04
N GLY A 140 -1.00 1.06 -9.21
CA GLY A 140 -1.51 0.42 -10.43
C GLY A 140 -0.51 0.30 -11.57
N GLY A 141 0.17 1.37 -11.94
CA GLY A 141 1.12 1.40 -13.07
C GLY A 141 2.44 0.63 -12.85
N VAL A 142 2.73 0.25 -11.61
CA VAL A 142 3.97 -0.44 -11.20
C VAL A 142 3.71 -1.70 -10.36
N HIS A 143 2.52 -2.27 -10.48
CA HIS A 143 2.15 -3.47 -9.70
C HIS A 143 2.81 -4.73 -10.23
#